data_664a6dd5a7a33e14ede80200c7347e1a
#
_entry.id   664a6dd5a7a33e14ede80200c7347e1a
#
_cell.length_a   1.000
_cell.length_b   1.000
_cell.length_c   1.000
_cell.angle_alpha   90.00
_cell.angle_beta   90.00
_cell.angle_gamma   90.00
#
_symmetry.space_group_name_H-M   'P 1'
#
loop_
_entity.id
_entity.type
_entity.pdbx_description
1 polymer ?
#
loop_
_entity_poly.entity_id
_entity_poly.type
_entity_poly.pdbx_seq_one_letter_code
_entity_poly.pdbx_strand_id
1 'polypeptide(L)'
;METSHFPTKLTIRVSDTRLCFARYELRREPLFAFSSWQLRQEFSLLQNLREAMDREELLQAPTSHIEILCCQPVTPVPLADFQEEDCTNIYNYVFHQERPHRVFYDTLPCANAVLLYGMKEEVCRAIEEVFGQVHYTSALTSLLAHLSQKGLSN
;
A
#
# COMPACT_ATOMS: atom_id res chain seq x y z
N MET A 1 4.23 -15.81 -30.94
CA MET A 1 3.00 -15.61 -30.17
C MET A 1 3.19 -14.51 -29.18
N GLU A 2 2.60 -13.39 -29.43
CA GLU A 2 2.63 -12.31 -28.47
C GLU A 2 1.64 -12.67 -27.36
N THR A 3 2.18 -13.01 -26.20
CA THR A 3 1.36 -13.04 -24.99
C THR A 3 0.98 -11.60 -24.68
N SER A 4 -0.25 -11.23 -24.98
CA SER A 4 -0.76 -9.91 -24.59
C SER A 4 -0.79 -9.86 -23.07
N HIS A 5 0.20 -9.19 -22.49
CA HIS A 5 0.21 -8.93 -21.05
C HIS A 5 -0.74 -7.78 -20.77
N PHE A 6 -1.90 -8.09 -20.23
CA PHE A 6 -2.79 -7.05 -19.72
C PHE A 6 -2.17 -6.43 -18.46
N PRO A 7 -2.24 -5.11 -18.30
CA PRO A 7 -1.82 -4.49 -17.05
C PRO A 7 -2.59 -5.08 -15.88
N THR A 8 -1.85 -5.59 -14.90
CA THR A 8 -2.44 -6.15 -13.68
C THR A 8 -1.91 -5.39 -12.48
N LYS A 9 -2.82 -5.05 -11.59
CA LYS A 9 -2.49 -4.39 -10.33
C LYS A 9 -2.95 -5.26 -9.18
N LEU A 10 -2.05 -5.54 -8.26
CA LEU A 10 -2.36 -6.21 -7.00
C LEU A 10 -2.22 -5.20 -5.88
N THR A 11 -3.29 -4.99 -5.12
CA THR A 11 -3.28 -4.14 -3.93
C THR A 11 -3.33 -5.03 -2.71
N ILE A 12 -2.42 -4.80 -1.78
CA ILE A 12 -2.30 -5.56 -0.54
C ILE A 12 -2.48 -4.62 0.64
N ARG A 13 -3.36 -4.99 1.54
CA ARG A 13 -3.54 -4.29 2.81
C ARG A 13 -3.19 -5.23 3.95
N VAL A 14 -2.32 -4.77 4.84
CA VAL A 14 -1.91 -5.52 6.03
C VAL A 14 -2.48 -4.84 7.25
N SER A 15 -3.24 -5.58 8.05
CA SER A 15 -3.70 -5.14 9.37
C SER A 15 -3.18 -6.09 10.44
N ASP A 16 -3.48 -5.81 11.69
CA ASP A 16 -3.04 -6.65 12.81
C ASP A 16 -3.67 -8.04 12.79
N THR A 17 -4.79 -8.21 12.08
CA THR A 17 -5.57 -9.44 12.08
C THR A 17 -5.75 -10.07 10.72
N ARG A 18 -5.58 -9.31 9.64
CA ARG A 18 -5.90 -9.78 8.28
C ARG A 18 -4.94 -9.26 7.23
N LEU A 19 -4.83 -10.07 6.17
CA LEU A 19 -4.28 -9.66 4.87
C LEU A 19 -5.44 -9.57 3.90
N CYS A 20 -5.53 -8.47 3.18
CA CYS A 20 -6.54 -8.30 2.13
C CYS A 20 -5.83 -8.13 0.80
N PHE A 21 -6.30 -8.84 -0.21
CA PHE A 21 -5.74 -8.81 -1.56
C PHE A 21 -6.83 -8.41 -2.55
N ALA A 22 -6.52 -7.45 -3.40
CA ALA A 22 -7.41 -7.05 -4.48
C ALA A 22 -6.61 -7.06 -5.77
N ARG A 23 -7.07 -7.84 -6.74
CA ARG A 23 -6.45 -7.95 -8.05
C ARG A 23 -7.34 -7.31 -9.10
N TYR A 24 -6.77 -6.41 -9.86
CA TYR A 24 -7.45 -5.73 -10.95
C TYR A 24 -6.68 -5.96 -12.25
N GLU A 25 -7.38 -6.42 -13.27
CA GLU A 25 -6.83 -6.59 -14.61
C GLU A 25 -7.54 -5.64 -15.55
N LEU A 26 -6.80 -4.72 -16.14
CA LEU A 26 -7.31 -3.79 -17.14
C LEU A 26 -7.30 -4.47 -18.50
N ARG A 27 -8.46 -4.91 -18.94
CA ARG A 27 -8.67 -5.52 -20.24
C ARG A 27 -10.05 -5.09 -20.77
N ARG A 28 -10.42 -5.54 -21.98
CA ARG A 28 -11.69 -5.14 -22.60
C ARG A 28 -12.88 -5.34 -21.67
N GLU A 29 -12.88 -6.46 -20.94
CA GLU A 29 -13.82 -6.71 -19.84
C GLU A 29 -12.99 -6.75 -18.55
N PRO A 30 -12.95 -5.62 -17.80
CA PRO A 30 -12.12 -5.56 -16.61
C PRO A 30 -12.47 -6.65 -15.61
N LEU A 31 -11.45 -7.31 -15.08
CA LEU A 31 -11.59 -8.33 -14.06
C LEU A 31 -11.15 -7.76 -12.71
N PHE A 32 -12.02 -7.90 -11.71
CA PHE A 32 -11.72 -7.57 -10.33
C PHE A 32 -11.96 -8.77 -9.45
N ALA A 33 -10.98 -9.10 -8.62
CA ALA A 33 -11.08 -10.20 -7.67
C ALA A 33 -10.56 -9.73 -6.30
N PHE A 34 -11.19 -10.19 -5.26
CA PHE A 34 -10.86 -9.83 -3.89
C PHE A 34 -10.78 -11.06 -3.01
N SER A 35 -9.81 -11.07 -2.09
CA SER A 35 -9.64 -12.15 -1.13
C SER A 35 -9.17 -11.59 0.21
N SER A 36 -9.52 -12.25 1.28
CA SER A 36 -9.14 -11.91 2.63
C SER A 36 -8.56 -13.14 3.33
N TRP A 37 -7.45 -12.95 4.00
CA TRP A 37 -6.71 -14.00 4.70
C TRP A 37 -6.57 -13.61 6.17
N GLN A 38 -7.08 -14.46 7.06
CA GLN A 38 -6.94 -14.21 8.50
C GLN A 38 -5.55 -14.62 8.97
N LEU A 39 -4.86 -13.71 9.65
CA LEU A 39 -3.53 -13.98 10.19
C LEU A 39 -3.61 -15.01 11.33
N ARG A 40 -2.70 -15.97 11.29
CA ARG A 40 -2.50 -16.91 12.38
C ARG A 40 -1.54 -16.29 13.38
N GLN A 41 -1.99 -16.11 14.61
CA GLN A 41 -1.22 -15.41 15.64
C GLN A 41 0.03 -16.18 16.09
N GLU A 42 0.04 -17.50 15.95
CA GLU A 42 1.20 -18.34 16.27
C GLU A 42 2.32 -18.24 15.24
N PHE A 43 2.06 -17.64 14.09
CA PHE A 43 3.05 -17.46 13.03
C PHE A 43 3.48 -16.01 12.92
N SER A 44 4.71 -15.79 12.45
CA SER A 44 5.19 -14.44 12.10
C SER A 44 4.43 -13.92 10.88
N LEU A 45 4.50 -12.61 10.64
CA LEU A 45 3.92 -12.03 9.44
C LEU A 45 4.52 -12.65 8.19
N LEU A 46 5.84 -12.87 8.16
CA LEU A 46 6.54 -13.47 7.05
C LEU A 46 5.98 -14.87 6.74
N GLN A 47 5.77 -15.69 7.75
CA GLN A 47 5.21 -17.03 7.58
C GLN A 47 3.77 -16.96 7.07
N ASN A 48 2.96 -16.04 7.60
CA ASN A 48 1.60 -15.82 7.12
C ASN A 48 1.57 -15.41 5.64
N LEU A 49 2.45 -14.49 5.24
CA LEU A 49 2.55 -14.04 3.85
C LEU A 49 2.98 -15.18 2.91
N ARG A 50 3.93 -15.99 3.33
CA ARG A 50 4.37 -17.14 2.53
C ARG A 50 3.27 -18.18 2.36
N GLU A 51 2.51 -18.45 3.42
CA GLU A 51 1.39 -19.39 3.34
C GLU A 51 0.28 -18.84 2.44
N ALA A 52 -0.03 -17.56 2.54
CA ALA A 52 -0.99 -16.92 1.65
C ALA A 52 -0.53 -16.99 0.19
N MET A 53 0.76 -16.77 -0.06
CA MET A 53 1.33 -16.83 -1.40
C MET A 53 1.20 -18.23 -2.00
N ASP A 54 1.32 -19.28 -1.18
CA ASP A 54 1.21 -20.67 -1.62
C ASP A 54 -0.24 -21.11 -1.86
N ARG A 55 -1.18 -20.57 -1.11
CA ARG A 55 -2.57 -21.05 -1.08
C ARG A 55 -3.57 -20.16 -1.80
N GLU A 56 -3.29 -18.86 -1.87
CA GLU A 56 -4.25 -17.90 -2.45
C GLU A 56 -4.11 -17.84 -3.97
N GLU A 57 -5.16 -18.21 -4.67
CA GLU A 57 -5.19 -18.23 -6.14
C GLU A 57 -4.88 -16.86 -6.75
N LEU A 58 -5.36 -15.79 -6.13
CA LEU A 58 -5.12 -14.42 -6.60
C LEU A 58 -3.65 -14.09 -6.73
N LEU A 59 -2.81 -14.72 -5.90
CA LEU A 59 -1.38 -14.43 -5.85
C LEU A 59 -0.55 -15.32 -6.77
N GLN A 60 -1.18 -16.33 -7.39
CA GLN A 60 -0.47 -17.28 -8.25
C GLN A 60 -0.19 -16.73 -9.65
N ALA A 61 -1.01 -15.79 -10.11
CA ALA A 61 -0.86 -15.25 -11.45
C ALA A 61 0.13 -14.07 -11.47
N PRO A 62 0.87 -13.89 -12.59
CA PRO A 62 1.81 -12.77 -12.71
C PRO A 62 1.14 -11.42 -12.49
N THR A 63 1.86 -10.51 -11.85
CA THR A 63 1.38 -9.16 -11.56
C THR A 63 2.41 -8.14 -12.02
N SER A 64 1.97 -7.13 -12.75
CA SER A 64 2.85 -6.08 -13.26
C SER A 64 3.12 -4.97 -12.25
N HIS A 65 2.23 -4.77 -11.29
CA HIS A 65 2.35 -3.71 -10.30
C HIS A 65 1.75 -4.14 -8.97
N ILE A 66 2.53 -4.02 -7.90
CA ILE A 66 2.08 -4.35 -6.54
C ILE A 66 2.09 -3.09 -5.69
N GLU A 67 0.94 -2.75 -5.14
CA GLU A 67 0.76 -1.60 -4.27
C GLU A 67 0.38 -2.05 -2.87
N ILE A 68 1.07 -1.51 -1.88
CA ILE A 68 0.78 -1.74 -0.48
C ILE A 68 -0.04 -0.55 0.03
N LEU A 69 -1.25 -0.82 0.43
CA LEU A 69 -2.17 0.21 0.92
C LEU A 69 -1.97 0.37 2.42
N CYS A 70 -1.43 1.52 2.82
CA CYS A 70 -1.17 1.84 4.22
C CYS A 70 -2.39 2.53 4.82
N CYS A 71 -3.00 1.90 5.82
CA CYS A 71 -4.17 2.43 6.53
C CYS A 71 -3.79 3.04 7.89
N GLN A 72 -2.52 3.40 8.06
CA GLN A 72 -2.02 4.03 9.27
C GLN A 72 -2.38 5.51 9.30
N PRO A 73 -2.37 6.14 10.49
CA PRO A 73 -2.57 7.56 10.61
C PRO A 73 -1.58 8.36 9.77
N VAL A 74 -2.05 9.46 9.20
CA VAL A 74 -1.23 10.36 8.38
C VAL A 74 -1.16 11.73 9.03
N THR A 75 -0.10 12.49 8.71
CA THR A 75 -0.02 13.90 9.06
C THR A 75 0.20 14.73 7.80
N PRO A 76 -0.60 15.79 7.59
CA PRO A 76 -0.38 16.68 6.45
C PRO A 76 0.74 17.66 6.74
N VAL A 77 1.52 17.97 5.71
CA VAL A 77 2.54 19.02 5.75
C VAL A 77 2.28 19.93 4.55
N PRO A 78 2.24 21.26 4.73
CA PRO A 78 2.08 22.17 3.60
C PRO A 78 3.21 21.96 2.59
N LEU A 79 2.85 21.89 1.30
CA LEU A 79 3.82 21.63 0.24
C LEU A 79 4.97 22.65 0.23
N ALA A 80 4.65 23.92 0.53
CA ALA A 80 5.63 24.98 0.57
C ALA A 80 6.70 24.80 1.65
N ASP A 81 6.35 24.11 2.74
CA ASP A 81 7.24 23.88 3.89
C ASP A 81 7.85 22.49 3.89
N PHE A 82 7.53 21.68 2.89
CA PHE A 82 7.96 20.27 2.85
C PHE A 82 9.37 20.15 2.29
N GLN A 83 10.20 19.36 3.00
CA GLN A 83 11.50 18.91 2.55
C GLN A 83 11.65 17.43 2.87
N GLU A 84 12.06 16.66 1.88
CA GLU A 84 12.15 15.20 2.00
C GLU A 84 13.05 14.76 3.16
N GLU A 85 14.16 15.45 3.39
CA GLU A 85 15.10 15.12 4.46
C GLU A 85 14.52 15.29 5.87
N ASP A 86 13.43 16.02 6.02
CA ASP A 86 12.78 16.26 7.32
C ASP A 86 11.67 15.25 7.65
N CYS A 87 11.32 14.37 6.70
CA CYS A 87 10.19 13.44 6.84
C CYS A 87 10.23 12.61 8.13
N THR A 88 11.36 11.95 8.38
CA THR A 88 11.50 11.08 9.54
C THR A 88 11.37 11.86 10.85
N ASN A 89 11.97 13.05 10.92
CA ASN A 89 11.90 13.87 12.11
C ASN A 89 10.48 14.36 12.39
N ILE A 90 9.78 14.81 11.35
CA ILE A 90 8.38 15.25 11.46
C ILE A 90 7.50 14.11 11.92
N TYR A 91 7.66 12.94 11.28
CA TYR A 91 6.89 11.75 11.62
C TYR A 91 7.08 11.34 13.08
N ASN A 92 8.33 11.27 13.54
CA ASN A 92 8.63 10.88 14.90
C ASN A 92 8.13 11.91 15.93
N TYR A 93 8.16 13.20 15.57
CA TYR A 93 7.64 14.26 16.44
C TYR A 93 6.13 14.14 16.61
N VAL A 94 5.39 13.83 15.53
CA VAL A 94 3.92 13.78 15.56
C VAL A 94 3.42 12.48 16.20
N PHE A 95 4.02 11.34 15.86
CA PHE A 95 3.47 10.03 16.22
C PHE A 95 4.18 9.35 17.39
N HIS A 96 5.36 9.81 17.80
CA HIS A 96 6.10 9.28 18.96
C HIS A 96 6.25 7.75 18.95
N GLN A 97 6.68 7.17 17.83
CA GLN A 97 6.79 5.72 17.69
C GLN A 97 7.99 5.16 18.45
N GLU A 98 7.76 4.09 19.21
CA GLU A 98 8.80 3.39 19.97
C GLU A 98 9.62 2.43 19.12
N ARG A 99 9.02 1.86 18.08
CA ARG A 99 9.67 0.91 17.18
C ARG A 99 10.11 1.58 15.89
N PRO A 100 11.16 1.07 15.23
CA PRO A 100 11.57 1.61 13.94
C PRO A 100 10.44 1.56 12.92
N HIS A 101 10.19 2.70 12.28
CA HIS A 101 9.20 2.83 11.20
C HIS A 101 9.89 3.33 9.96
N ARG A 102 9.43 2.82 8.81
CA ARG A 102 9.79 3.40 7.53
C ARG A 102 8.77 4.48 7.22
N VAL A 103 9.25 5.67 6.90
CA VAL A 103 8.41 6.85 6.68
C VAL A 103 8.26 7.08 5.18
N PHE A 104 7.03 7.31 4.77
CA PHE A 104 6.64 7.57 3.38
C PHE A 104 5.93 8.89 3.28
N TYR A 105 5.86 9.45 2.08
CA TYR A 105 5.04 10.62 1.81
C TYR A 105 4.36 10.48 0.46
N ASP A 106 3.14 11.02 0.40
CA ASP A 106 2.37 11.14 -0.84
C ASP A 106 2.07 12.60 -1.09
N THR A 107 2.32 13.07 -2.30
CA THR A 107 2.04 14.45 -2.67
C THR A 107 0.60 14.57 -3.14
N LEU A 108 -0.11 15.57 -2.60
CA LEU A 108 -1.49 15.90 -2.99
C LEU A 108 -1.50 17.28 -3.67
N PRO A 109 -1.30 17.35 -5.00
CA PRO A 109 -1.24 18.65 -5.70
C PRO A 109 -2.52 19.47 -5.54
N CYS A 110 -3.67 18.81 -5.53
CA CYS A 110 -4.97 19.47 -5.40
C CYS A 110 -5.18 20.17 -4.05
N ALA A 111 -4.44 19.76 -3.02
CA ALA A 111 -4.55 20.31 -1.68
C ALA A 111 -3.32 21.11 -1.26
N ASN A 112 -2.31 21.24 -2.13
CA ASN A 112 -1.02 21.85 -1.83
C ASN A 112 -0.40 21.28 -0.55
N ALA A 113 -0.52 19.98 -0.37
CA ALA A 113 -0.06 19.28 0.82
C ALA A 113 0.65 17.98 0.49
N VAL A 114 1.47 17.55 1.44
CA VAL A 114 2.10 16.24 1.43
C VAL A 114 1.56 15.47 2.64
N LEU A 115 1.18 14.23 2.44
CA LEU A 115 0.77 13.36 3.53
C LEU A 115 1.95 12.49 3.96
N LEU A 116 2.35 12.59 5.22
CA LEU A 116 3.36 11.73 5.82
C LEU A 116 2.69 10.59 6.55
N TYR A 117 3.21 9.40 6.37
CA TYR A 117 2.74 8.21 7.06
C TYR A 117 3.90 7.23 7.24
N GLY A 118 3.72 6.25 8.08
CA GLY A 118 4.76 5.27 8.35
C GLY A 118 4.21 3.86 8.50
N MET A 119 5.10 2.90 8.35
CA MET A 119 4.80 1.50 8.56
C MET A 119 5.99 0.88 9.29
N LYS A 120 5.72 -0.05 10.20
CA LYS A 120 6.79 -0.73 10.93
C LYS A 120 7.79 -1.32 9.96
N GLU A 121 9.08 -1.10 10.21
CA GLU A 121 10.16 -1.58 9.35
C GLU A 121 10.08 -3.11 9.16
N GLU A 122 9.77 -3.85 10.21
CA GLU A 122 9.63 -5.31 10.15
C GLU A 122 8.53 -5.76 9.20
N VAL A 123 7.43 -4.98 9.12
CA VAL A 123 6.32 -5.27 8.19
C VAL A 123 6.77 -5.03 6.75
N CYS A 124 7.44 -3.91 6.50
CA CYS A 124 7.95 -3.60 5.17
C CYS A 124 8.92 -4.67 4.67
N ARG A 125 9.83 -5.11 5.53
CA ARG A 125 10.81 -6.15 5.18
C ARG A 125 10.14 -7.48 4.85
N ALA A 126 9.14 -7.87 5.63
CA ALA A 126 8.41 -9.12 5.38
C ALA A 126 7.70 -9.08 4.03
N ILE A 127 7.03 -7.96 3.72
CA ILE A 127 6.34 -7.76 2.45
C ILE A 127 7.33 -7.83 1.28
N GLU A 128 8.44 -7.12 1.37
CA GLU A 128 9.44 -7.05 0.31
C GLU A 128 10.15 -8.39 0.09
N GLU A 129 10.33 -9.18 1.15
CA GLU A 129 10.93 -10.51 1.03
C GLU A 129 10.04 -11.47 0.24
N VAL A 130 8.72 -11.36 0.40
CA VAL A 130 7.76 -12.24 -0.29
C VAL A 130 7.43 -11.75 -1.70
N PHE A 131 7.21 -10.44 -1.85
CA PHE A 131 6.69 -9.86 -3.10
C PHE A 131 7.74 -9.13 -3.93
N GLY A 132 8.91 -8.85 -3.36
CA GLY A 132 9.95 -8.10 -4.05
C GLY A 132 9.65 -6.61 -4.07
N GLN A 133 9.79 -5.99 -5.24
CA GLN A 133 9.58 -4.56 -5.39
C GLN A 133 8.09 -4.22 -5.31
N VAL A 134 7.73 -3.34 -4.37
CA VAL A 134 6.37 -2.89 -4.14
C VAL A 134 6.32 -1.37 -4.02
N HIS A 135 5.14 -0.80 -4.21
CA HIS A 135 4.89 0.63 -4.01
C HIS A 135 3.98 0.82 -2.80
N TYR A 136 4.29 1.81 -1.97
CA TYR A 136 3.49 2.13 -0.80
C TYR A 136 2.63 3.35 -1.07
N THR A 137 1.37 3.29 -0.67
CA THR A 137 0.42 4.40 -0.84
C THR A 137 -0.46 4.48 0.40
N SER A 138 -0.75 5.70 0.86
CA SER A 138 -1.72 5.89 1.92
C SER A 138 -3.14 5.65 1.40
N ALA A 139 -3.96 4.97 2.19
CA ALA A 139 -5.38 4.78 1.88
C ALA A 139 -6.09 6.12 1.71
N LEU A 140 -5.72 7.13 2.50
CA LEU A 140 -6.31 8.46 2.39
C LEU A 140 -5.96 9.12 1.06
N THR A 141 -4.72 8.98 0.58
CA THR A 141 -4.30 9.47 -0.73
C THR A 141 -5.15 8.90 -1.86
N SER A 142 -5.35 7.57 -1.84
CA SER A 142 -6.18 6.90 -2.84
C SER A 142 -7.62 7.39 -2.81
N LEU A 143 -8.18 7.57 -1.62
CA LEU A 143 -9.54 8.06 -1.45
C LEU A 143 -9.68 9.49 -1.96
N LEU A 144 -8.75 10.39 -1.59
CA LEU A 144 -8.78 11.79 -2.01
C LEU A 144 -8.61 11.93 -3.52
N ALA A 145 -7.74 11.14 -4.12
CA ALA A 145 -7.59 11.12 -5.59
C ALA A 145 -8.88 10.73 -6.28
N HIS A 146 -9.57 9.71 -5.77
CA HIS A 146 -10.85 9.26 -6.31
C HIS A 146 -11.94 10.34 -6.19
N LEU A 147 -12.05 10.99 -5.03
CA LEU A 147 -13.02 12.05 -4.80
C LEU A 147 -12.75 13.28 -5.69
N SER A 148 -11.48 13.62 -5.86
CA SER A 148 -11.07 14.73 -6.72
C SER A 148 -11.46 14.48 -8.18
N GLN A 149 -11.26 13.27 -8.70
CA GLN A 149 -11.69 12.91 -10.06
C GLN A 149 -13.20 13.01 -10.23
N LYS A 150 -13.97 12.58 -9.25
CA LYS A 150 -15.44 12.68 -9.27
C LYS A 150 -15.90 14.12 -9.19
N GLY A 151 -15.25 14.96 -8.41
CA GLY A 151 -15.56 16.38 -8.31
C GLY A 151 -15.35 17.14 -9.61
N LEU A 152 -14.38 16.72 -10.43
CA LEU A 152 -14.09 17.33 -11.72
C LEU A 152 -15.09 16.93 -12.81
N SER A 153 -15.85 15.88 -12.61
CA SER A 153 -16.83 15.39 -13.60
C SER A 153 -18.22 16.00 -13.44
N ASN A 154 -18.42 16.85 -12.47
CA ASN A 154 -19.69 17.53 -12.24
C ASN A 154 -19.70 18.94 -12.84
#